data_4aa26fa7b743ea55b6e9990bf1d4e187
#
_entry.id   4aa26fa7b743ea55b6e9990bf1d4e187
#
_cell.length_a   1.000
_cell.length_b   1.000
_cell.length_c   1.000
_cell.angle_alpha   90.00
_cell.angle_beta   90.00
_cell.angle_gamma   90.00
#
_symmetry.space_group_name_H-M   'P 1'
#
loop_
_entity.id
_entity.type
_entity.pdbx_description
1 polymer ?
#
loop_
_entity_poly.entity_id
_entity_poly.type
_entity_poly.pdbx_seq_one_letter_code
_entity_poly.pdbx_strand_id
1 'polypeptide(L)'
;MWNAITQFLTVPAMQAFVNGHDWVWPVCEMTHYVGMSLIVGIIGTLDLRILGLFRFIPVSALRSLIPWAVAGFIGNVLTGLVFMTGSNQGASFYTENLSFHLKMLFVLLAIANLVVFRIAGLEKQVYATPAGADAPVAAKVIAALSLLSWVLTIFFGRLLMYNDTLLLLLGM
;
A
#
# COMPACT_ATOMS: atom_id res chain seq x y z
N MET A 1 -3.76 -7.54 -26.06
CA MET A 1 -4.48 -6.94 -24.91
C MET A 1 -3.57 -6.01 -24.11
N TRP A 2 -2.37 -6.43 -23.71
CA TRP A 2 -1.41 -5.59 -22.96
C TRP A 2 -1.00 -4.32 -23.72
N ASN A 3 -0.73 -4.40 -25.02
CA ASN A 3 -0.35 -3.22 -25.85
C ASN A 3 -1.40 -2.10 -25.83
N ALA A 4 -2.70 -2.45 -25.81
CA ALA A 4 -3.77 -1.45 -25.72
C ALA A 4 -3.81 -0.77 -24.34
N ILE A 5 -3.59 -1.53 -23.26
CA ILE A 5 -3.53 -0.99 -21.89
C ILE A 5 -2.30 -0.08 -21.74
N THR A 6 -1.15 -0.54 -22.20
CA THR A 6 0.10 0.24 -22.16
C THR A 6 -0.03 1.55 -22.95
N GLN A 7 -0.65 1.50 -24.12
CA GLN A 7 -0.89 2.68 -24.96
C GLN A 7 -1.86 3.67 -24.29
N PHE A 8 -2.91 3.17 -23.64
CA PHE A 8 -3.85 4.01 -22.88
C PHE A 8 -3.20 4.66 -21.65
N LEU A 9 -2.29 3.96 -20.98
CA LEU A 9 -1.56 4.44 -19.81
C LEU A 9 -0.39 5.36 -20.16
N THR A 10 0.06 5.37 -21.42
CA THR A 10 1.09 6.29 -21.88
C THR A 10 0.47 7.65 -22.16
N VAL A 11 0.75 8.63 -21.32
CA VAL A 11 0.24 10.01 -21.44
C VAL A 11 1.40 10.92 -21.85
N PRO A 12 1.58 11.24 -23.16
CA PRO A 12 2.74 12.02 -23.64
C PRO A 12 2.87 13.38 -22.96
N ALA A 13 1.74 14.03 -22.66
CA ALA A 13 1.73 15.31 -21.94
C ALA A 13 2.29 15.17 -20.51
N MET A 14 1.97 14.08 -19.81
CA MET A 14 2.50 13.79 -18.46
C MET A 14 3.98 13.49 -18.52
N GLN A 15 4.43 12.69 -19.51
CA GLN A 15 5.86 12.43 -19.70
C GLN A 15 6.64 13.71 -20.00
N ALA A 16 6.12 14.56 -20.90
CA ALA A 16 6.74 15.85 -21.20
C ALA A 16 6.82 16.77 -19.98
N PHE A 17 5.77 16.80 -19.15
CA PHE A 17 5.75 17.57 -17.92
C PHE A 17 6.77 17.04 -16.90
N VAL A 18 6.77 15.74 -16.63
CA VAL A 18 7.69 15.11 -15.65
C VAL A 18 9.15 15.27 -16.09
N ASN A 19 9.44 15.06 -17.39
CA ASN A 19 10.80 15.14 -17.94
C ASN A 19 11.27 16.58 -18.15
N GLY A 20 10.35 17.52 -18.28
CA GLY A 20 10.66 18.95 -18.41
C GLY A 20 10.92 19.65 -17.06
N HIS A 21 10.72 18.95 -15.93
CA HIS A 21 10.83 19.53 -14.60
C HIS A 21 11.54 18.60 -13.62
N ASP A 22 12.82 18.77 -13.41
CA ASP A 22 13.68 17.90 -12.58
C ASP A 22 13.21 17.70 -11.13
N TRP A 23 12.39 18.62 -10.60
CA TRP A 23 11.86 18.54 -9.24
C TRP A 23 10.65 17.61 -9.09
N VAL A 24 9.92 17.31 -10.18
CA VAL A 24 8.65 16.56 -10.12
C VAL A 24 8.88 15.14 -9.62
N TRP A 25 9.86 14.45 -10.19
CA TRP A 25 10.15 13.05 -9.81
C TRP A 25 10.55 12.92 -8.35
N PRO A 26 11.54 13.67 -7.81
CA PRO A 26 11.91 13.62 -6.39
C PRO A 26 10.75 13.95 -5.45
N VAL A 27 9.92 14.94 -5.79
CA VAL A 27 8.77 15.30 -4.95
C VAL A 27 7.73 14.17 -4.92
N CYS A 28 7.46 13.51 -6.04
CA CYS A 28 6.58 12.35 -6.09
C CYS A 28 7.15 11.18 -5.28
N GLU A 29 8.45 10.90 -5.37
CA GLU A 29 9.10 9.86 -4.56
C GLU A 29 9.00 10.16 -3.06
N MET A 30 9.35 11.36 -2.64
CA MET A 30 9.23 11.76 -1.22
C MET A 30 7.79 11.65 -0.72
N THR A 31 6.81 12.13 -1.50
CA THR A 31 5.39 12.02 -1.15
C THR A 31 4.95 10.57 -1.05
N HIS A 32 5.42 9.72 -1.96
CA HIS A 32 5.14 8.28 -1.94
C HIS A 32 5.70 7.59 -0.69
N TYR A 33 6.96 7.90 -0.32
CA TYR A 33 7.58 7.34 0.90
C TYR A 33 6.90 7.84 2.18
N VAL A 34 6.56 9.12 2.26
CA VAL A 34 5.81 9.67 3.40
C VAL A 34 4.43 9.01 3.49
N GLY A 35 3.74 8.87 2.37
CA GLY A 35 2.45 8.17 2.31
C GLY A 35 2.53 6.72 2.78
N MET A 36 3.54 5.96 2.33
CA MET A 36 3.78 4.59 2.80
C MET A 36 4.07 4.55 4.30
N SER A 37 4.89 5.47 4.81
CA SER A 37 5.22 5.56 6.23
C SER A 37 3.98 5.83 7.09
N LEU A 38 3.08 6.69 6.62
CA LEU A 38 1.80 6.95 7.30
C LEU A 38 0.91 5.72 7.32
N ILE A 39 0.76 5.03 6.18
CA ILE A 39 -0.06 3.81 6.09
C ILE A 39 0.49 2.75 7.04
N VAL A 40 1.74 2.37 6.85
CA VAL A 40 2.35 1.24 7.58
C VAL A 40 2.55 1.58 9.05
N GLY A 41 2.92 2.82 9.36
CA GLY A 41 3.06 3.28 10.74
C GLY A 41 1.73 3.26 11.50
N ILE A 42 0.67 3.76 10.90
CA ILE A 42 -0.64 3.86 11.58
C ILE A 42 -1.38 2.52 11.55
N ILE A 43 -1.57 1.94 10.37
CA ILE A 43 -2.29 0.67 10.23
C ILE A 43 -1.51 -0.47 10.87
N GLY A 44 -0.19 -0.53 10.66
CA GLY A 44 0.66 -1.54 11.30
C GLY A 44 0.64 -1.45 12.83
N THR A 45 0.66 -0.25 13.41
CA THR A 45 0.53 -0.08 14.86
C THR A 45 -0.85 -0.55 15.36
N LEU A 46 -1.92 -0.25 14.61
CA LEU A 46 -3.26 -0.73 14.92
C LEU A 46 -3.33 -2.27 14.84
N ASP A 47 -2.79 -2.86 13.78
CA ASP A 47 -2.74 -4.32 13.59
C ASP A 47 -1.95 -5.00 14.71
N LEU A 48 -0.77 -4.48 15.06
CA LEU A 48 0.05 -4.99 16.17
C LEU A 48 -0.71 -4.87 17.51
N ARG A 49 -1.46 -3.77 17.74
CA ARG A 49 -2.29 -3.61 18.92
C ARG A 49 -3.41 -4.65 18.97
N ILE A 50 -4.09 -4.92 17.85
CA ILE A 50 -5.13 -5.94 17.75
C ILE A 50 -4.54 -7.34 18.00
N LEU A 51 -3.33 -7.62 17.50
CA LEU A 51 -2.62 -8.87 17.72
C LEU A 51 -2.21 -9.10 19.19
N GLY A 52 -2.24 -8.04 20.00
CA GLY A 52 -1.96 -8.12 21.44
C GLY A 52 -0.61 -7.53 21.86
N LEU A 53 0.10 -6.87 20.95
CA LEU A 53 1.23 -6.01 21.30
C LEU A 53 0.69 -4.64 21.73
N PHE A 54 1.45 -3.90 22.56
CA PHE A 54 1.07 -2.54 22.98
C PHE A 54 -0.35 -2.44 23.59
N ARG A 55 -0.77 -3.46 24.37
CA ARG A 55 -2.12 -3.51 24.96
C ARG A 55 -2.44 -2.31 25.85
N PHE A 56 -1.43 -1.61 26.36
CA PHE A 56 -1.57 -0.39 27.15
C PHE A 56 -2.17 0.78 26.34
N ILE A 57 -2.12 0.74 25.00
CA ILE A 57 -2.69 1.78 24.14
C ILE A 57 -4.17 1.46 23.89
N PRO A 58 -5.11 2.36 24.24
CA PRO A 58 -6.50 2.19 23.88
C PRO A 58 -6.68 2.28 22.36
N VAL A 59 -7.43 1.36 21.76
CA VAL A 59 -7.62 1.33 20.30
C VAL A 59 -8.30 2.62 19.80
N SER A 60 -9.14 3.22 20.62
CA SER A 60 -9.78 4.51 20.30
C SER A 60 -8.79 5.64 20.02
N ALA A 61 -7.64 5.63 20.69
CA ALA A 61 -6.58 6.63 20.43
C ALA A 61 -5.97 6.46 19.03
N LEU A 62 -5.77 5.23 18.57
CA LEU A 62 -5.24 4.94 17.23
C LEU A 62 -6.24 5.28 16.13
N ARG A 63 -7.54 5.22 16.42
CA ARG A 63 -8.61 5.58 15.48
C ARG A 63 -8.47 7.02 14.98
N SER A 64 -8.05 7.95 15.83
CA SER A 64 -7.88 9.37 15.48
C SER A 64 -6.81 9.58 14.40
N LEU A 65 -5.90 8.61 14.19
CA LEU A 65 -4.83 8.66 13.20
C LEU A 65 -5.26 8.12 11.83
N ILE A 66 -6.37 7.38 11.75
CA ILE A 66 -6.85 6.77 10.48
C ILE A 66 -6.98 7.78 9.33
N PRO A 67 -7.49 9.00 9.52
CA PRO A 67 -7.54 9.99 8.43
C PRO A 67 -6.18 10.28 7.79
N TRP A 68 -5.10 10.26 8.58
CA TRP A 68 -3.73 10.45 8.06
C TRP A 68 -3.25 9.24 7.25
N ALA A 69 -3.60 8.01 7.65
CA ALA A 69 -3.33 6.83 6.84
C ALA A 69 -4.08 6.88 5.50
N VAL A 70 -5.33 7.34 5.50
CA VAL A 70 -6.13 7.54 4.27
C VAL A 70 -5.50 8.62 3.39
N ALA A 71 -5.08 9.75 3.94
CA ALA A 71 -4.37 10.80 3.20
C ALA A 71 -3.07 10.26 2.58
N GLY A 72 -2.30 9.47 3.34
CA GLY A 72 -1.11 8.78 2.85
C GLY A 72 -1.42 7.82 1.71
N PHE A 73 -2.52 7.07 1.80
CA PHE A 73 -2.96 6.16 0.73
C PHE A 73 -3.33 6.91 -0.54
N ILE A 74 -4.08 8.01 -0.43
CA ILE A 74 -4.43 8.87 -1.57
C ILE A 74 -3.17 9.43 -2.21
N GLY A 75 -2.22 9.95 -1.42
CA GLY A 75 -0.93 10.42 -1.92
C GLY A 75 -0.16 9.34 -2.67
N ASN A 76 -0.16 8.09 -2.17
CA ASN A 76 0.46 6.94 -2.84
C ASN A 76 -0.22 6.58 -4.17
N VAL A 77 -1.55 6.65 -4.24
CA VAL A 77 -2.27 6.40 -5.50
C VAL A 77 -1.93 7.47 -6.53
N LEU A 78 -1.97 8.74 -6.14
CA LEU A 78 -1.68 9.86 -7.05
C LEU A 78 -0.23 9.80 -7.57
N THR A 79 0.74 9.63 -6.67
CA THR A 79 2.16 9.53 -7.08
C THR A 79 2.43 8.26 -7.88
N GLY A 80 1.77 7.14 -7.54
CA GLY A 80 1.84 5.91 -8.32
C GLY A 80 1.34 6.07 -9.75
N LEU A 81 0.27 6.84 -9.96
CA LEU A 81 -0.20 7.21 -11.29
C LEU A 81 0.84 8.06 -12.05
N VAL A 82 1.46 9.04 -11.39
CA VAL A 82 2.53 9.84 -12.00
C VAL A 82 3.72 8.95 -12.40
N PHE A 83 4.15 8.02 -11.56
CA PHE A 83 5.22 7.08 -11.89
C PHE A 83 4.88 6.23 -13.12
N MET A 84 3.65 5.71 -13.19
CA MET A 84 3.23 4.84 -14.28
C MET A 84 3.07 5.60 -15.60
N THR A 85 2.53 6.83 -15.57
CA THR A 85 2.20 7.61 -16.78
C THR A 85 3.31 8.57 -17.21
N GLY A 86 4.17 9.00 -16.28
CA GLY A 86 5.23 9.99 -16.51
C GLY A 86 6.65 9.41 -16.62
N SER A 87 6.81 8.10 -16.40
CA SER A 87 8.13 7.45 -16.45
C SER A 87 8.75 7.50 -17.84
N ASN A 88 10.07 7.77 -17.92
CA ASN A 88 10.87 7.64 -19.13
C ASN A 88 10.92 6.20 -19.67
N GLN A 89 10.74 5.20 -18.81
CA GLN A 89 10.70 3.79 -19.20
C GLN A 89 9.34 3.39 -19.79
N GLY A 90 8.36 4.28 -19.76
CA GLY A 90 7.00 4.04 -20.22
C GLY A 90 6.17 3.16 -19.29
N ALA A 91 4.89 3.02 -19.61
CA ALA A 91 3.96 2.21 -18.85
C ALA A 91 4.28 0.70 -18.93
N SER A 92 4.97 0.23 -19.97
CA SER A 92 5.39 -1.18 -20.14
C SER A 92 6.26 -1.66 -18.98
N PHE A 93 7.13 -0.80 -18.45
CA PHE A 93 7.95 -1.12 -17.29
C PHE A 93 7.13 -1.62 -16.09
N TYR A 94 5.93 -1.11 -15.91
CA TYR A 94 5.00 -1.52 -14.84
C TYR A 94 4.10 -2.67 -15.27
N THR A 95 3.52 -2.59 -16.48
CA THR A 95 2.52 -3.56 -16.94
C THR A 95 3.10 -4.94 -17.29
N GLU A 96 4.40 -5.05 -17.54
CA GLU A 96 5.10 -6.31 -17.83
C GLU A 96 5.92 -6.82 -16.63
N ASN A 97 5.86 -6.11 -15.50
CA ASN A 97 6.66 -6.39 -14.32
C ASN A 97 5.89 -7.26 -13.31
N LEU A 98 6.39 -8.46 -13.03
CA LEU A 98 5.78 -9.39 -12.08
C LEU A 98 5.70 -8.79 -10.67
N SER A 99 6.74 -8.09 -10.23
CA SER A 99 6.77 -7.45 -8.90
C SER A 99 5.68 -6.38 -8.78
N PHE A 100 5.36 -5.66 -9.87
CA PHE A 100 4.26 -4.71 -9.89
C PHE A 100 2.91 -5.41 -9.71
N HIS A 101 2.67 -6.51 -10.41
CA HIS A 101 1.43 -7.27 -10.29
C HIS A 101 1.26 -7.84 -8.88
N LEU A 102 2.32 -8.38 -8.28
CA LEU A 102 2.29 -8.88 -6.91
C LEU A 102 2.04 -7.74 -5.91
N LYS A 103 2.70 -6.59 -6.08
CA LYS A 103 2.42 -5.39 -5.27
C LYS A 103 0.93 -5.01 -5.34
N MET A 104 0.36 -4.92 -6.55
CA MET A 104 -1.04 -4.56 -6.73
C MET A 104 -2.00 -5.59 -6.14
N LEU A 105 -1.66 -6.89 -6.25
CA LEU A 105 -2.41 -7.96 -5.61
C LEU A 105 -2.48 -7.76 -4.09
N PHE A 106 -1.34 -7.48 -3.42
CA PHE A 106 -1.32 -7.28 -1.98
C PHE A 106 -2.02 -5.98 -1.54
N VAL A 107 -1.97 -4.92 -2.34
CA VAL A 107 -2.78 -3.71 -2.10
C VAL A 107 -4.27 -4.05 -2.16
N LEU A 108 -4.71 -4.80 -3.18
CA LEU A 108 -6.12 -5.22 -3.30
C LEU A 108 -6.54 -6.14 -2.16
N LEU A 109 -5.68 -7.07 -1.73
CA LEU A 109 -5.93 -7.92 -0.56
C LEU A 109 -6.05 -7.11 0.72
N ALA A 110 -5.21 -6.08 0.93
CA ALA A 110 -5.31 -5.18 2.07
C ALA A 110 -6.64 -4.40 2.07
N ILE A 111 -7.08 -3.91 0.91
CA ILE A 111 -8.37 -3.23 0.76
C ILE A 111 -9.53 -4.20 1.03
N ALA A 112 -9.50 -5.39 0.43
CA ALA A 112 -10.52 -6.42 0.65
C ALA A 112 -10.61 -6.81 2.12
N ASN A 113 -9.46 -6.96 2.78
CA ASN A 113 -9.37 -7.25 4.20
C ASN A 113 -10.00 -6.15 5.07
N LEU A 114 -9.77 -4.87 4.74
CA LEU A 114 -10.44 -3.74 5.39
C LEU A 114 -11.96 -3.78 5.20
N VAL A 115 -12.44 -4.12 4.00
CA VAL A 115 -13.87 -4.25 3.71
C VAL A 115 -14.49 -5.36 4.56
N VAL A 116 -13.83 -6.54 4.63
CA VAL A 116 -14.27 -7.65 5.48
C VAL A 116 -14.32 -7.24 6.96
N PHE A 117 -13.28 -6.55 7.45
CA PHE A 117 -13.22 -6.04 8.82
C PHE A 117 -14.43 -5.17 9.20
N ARG A 118 -14.87 -4.32 8.24
CA ARG A 118 -16.04 -3.44 8.44
C ARG A 118 -17.36 -4.20 8.34
N ILE A 119 -17.56 -5.00 7.29
CA ILE A 119 -18.82 -5.73 7.04
C ILE A 119 -19.09 -6.75 8.13
N ALA A 120 -18.05 -7.43 8.64
CA ALA A 120 -18.17 -8.37 9.76
C ALA A 120 -18.44 -7.69 11.10
N GLY A 121 -18.52 -6.37 11.16
CA GLY A 121 -18.77 -5.62 12.39
C GLY A 121 -17.62 -5.67 13.41
N LEU A 122 -16.45 -6.20 13.01
CA LEU A 122 -15.28 -6.32 13.87
C LEU A 122 -14.71 -4.95 14.24
N GLU A 123 -14.86 -3.97 13.37
CA GLU A 123 -14.44 -2.59 13.61
C GLU A 123 -15.04 -2.05 14.92
N LYS A 124 -16.34 -2.22 15.11
CA LYS A 124 -17.04 -1.75 16.33
C LYS A 124 -16.54 -2.47 17.58
N GLN A 125 -16.34 -3.78 17.50
CA GLN A 125 -15.86 -4.59 18.62
C GLN A 125 -14.43 -4.20 19.01
N VAL A 126 -13.57 -4.00 18.04
CA VAL A 126 -12.16 -3.62 18.23
C VAL A 126 -12.06 -2.23 18.85
N TYR A 127 -12.82 -1.24 18.35
CA TYR A 127 -12.79 0.11 18.92
C TYR A 127 -13.42 0.21 20.31
N ALA A 128 -14.28 -0.73 20.69
CA ALA A 128 -14.82 -0.84 22.04
C ALA A 128 -13.85 -1.54 23.02
N THR A 129 -12.74 -2.12 22.53
CA THR A 129 -11.77 -2.84 23.37
C THR A 129 -10.98 -1.85 24.25
N PRO A 130 -11.08 -1.92 25.60
CA PRO A 130 -10.35 -1.03 26.47
C PRO A 130 -8.85 -1.33 26.50
N ALA A 131 -8.08 -0.40 27.07
CA ALA A 131 -6.66 -0.64 27.35
C ALA A 131 -6.49 -1.88 28.24
N GLY A 132 -5.48 -2.69 27.95
CA GLY A 132 -5.20 -3.94 28.66
C GLY A 132 -5.99 -5.16 28.17
N ALA A 133 -7.14 -4.98 27.52
CA ALA A 133 -7.97 -6.07 27.03
C ALA A 133 -7.51 -6.62 25.67
N ASP A 134 -7.85 -7.88 25.41
CA ASP A 134 -7.61 -8.56 24.15
C ASP A 134 -8.71 -8.30 23.12
N ALA A 135 -8.32 -8.17 21.85
CA ALA A 135 -9.26 -8.12 20.75
C ALA A 135 -9.81 -9.53 20.42
N PRO A 136 -10.99 -9.61 19.77
CA PRO A 136 -11.56 -10.88 19.32
C PRO A 136 -10.60 -11.65 18.39
N VAL A 137 -10.61 -12.98 18.45
CA VAL A 137 -9.73 -13.83 17.64
C VAL A 137 -9.89 -13.57 16.14
N ALA A 138 -11.13 -13.38 15.67
CA ALA A 138 -11.39 -13.04 14.26
C ALA A 138 -10.71 -11.74 13.85
N ALA A 139 -10.70 -10.72 14.71
CA ALA A 139 -10.01 -9.46 14.45
C ALA A 139 -8.48 -9.66 14.40
N LYS A 140 -7.93 -10.56 15.23
CA LYS A 140 -6.49 -10.87 15.21
C LYS A 140 -6.07 -11.52 13.88
N VAL A 141 -6.89 -12.42 13.33
CA VAL A 141 -6.63 -13.02 12.00
C VAL A 141 -6.60 -11.95 10.92
N ILE A 142 -7.60 -11.06 10.92
CA ILE A 142 -7.67 -9.94 9.97
C ILE A 142 -6.48 -9.01 10.11
N ALA A 143 -6.07 -8.67 11.33
CA ALA A 143 -4.91 -7.83 11.58
C ALA A 143 -3.59 -8.49 11.10
N ALA A 144 -3.43 -9.79 11.29
CA ALA A 144 -2.27 -10.53 10.78
C ALA A 144 -2.20 -10.51 9.24
N LEU A 145 -3.34 -10.74 8.57
CA LEU A 145 -3.44 -10.67 7.10
C LEU A 145 -3.19 -9.24 6.57
N SER A 146 -3.70 -8.22 7.26
CA SER A 146 -3.45 -6.81 6.95
C SER A 146 -1.96 -6.48 7.02
N LEU A 147 -1.32 -6.80 8.14
CA LEU A 147 0.10 -6.55 8.35
C LEU A 147 0.96 -7.25 7.30
N LEU A 148 0.69 -8.53 7.03
CA LEU A 148 1.37 -9.31 6.00
C LEU A 148 1.20 -8.65 4.62
N SER A 149 -0.02 -8.24 4.27
CA SER A 149 -0.30 -7.60 2.97
C SER A 149 0.49 -6.30 2.80
N TRP A 150 0.57 -5.45 3.81
CA TRP A 150 1.34 -4.21 3.75
C TRP A 150 2.84 -4.45 3.67
N VAL A 151 3.38 -5.41 4.44
CA VAL A 151 4.80 -5.79 4.36
C VAL A 151 5.13 -6.30 2.96
N LEU A 152 4.31 -7.17 2.38
CA LEU A 152 4.52 -7.68 1.02
C LEU A 152 4.34 -6.61 -0.05
N THR A 153 3.43 -5.65 0.15
CA THR A 153 3.31 -4.47 -0.73
C THR A 153 4.61 -3.67 -0.79
N ILE A 154 5.26 -3.43 0.36
CA ILE A 154 6.56 -2.74 0.42
C ILE A 154 7.64 -3.59 -0.25
N PHE A 155 7.70 -4.86 0.09
CA PHE A 155 8.69 -5.80 -0.43
C PHE A 155 8.65 -5.86 -1.97
N PHE A 156 7.49 -6.14 -2.56
CA PHE A 156 7.33 -6.17 -4.01
C PHE A 156 7.44 -4.79 -4.65
N GLY A 157 7.07 -3.72 -3.94
CA GLY A 157 7.33 -2.35 -4.38
C GLY A 157 8.82 -2.07 -4.54
N ARG A 158 9.66 -2.58 -3.66
CA ARG A 158 11.12 -2.44 -3.77
C ARG A 158 11.71 -3.33 -4.87
N LEU A 159 11.15 -4.51 -5.07
CA LEU A 159 11.60 -5.44 -6.10
C LEU A 159 11.27 -5.02 -7.54
N LEU A 160 10.49 -3.95 -7.75
CA LEU A 160 10.21 -3.41 -9.09
C LEU A 160 11.47 -3.20 -9.92
N MET A 161 12.52 -2.65 -9.32
CA MET A 161 13.80 -2.39 -9.98
C MET A 161 14.67 -3.64 -10.13
N TYR A 162 14.29 -4.76 -9.53
CA TYR A 162 15.02 -6.03 -9.52
C TYR A 162 14.17 -7.17 -10.08
N ASN A 163 13.26 -6.87 -10.98
CA ASN A 163 12.32 -7.84 -11.54
C ASN A 163 13.04 -9.02 -12.22
N ASP A 164 14.11 -8.77 -12.95
CA ASP A 164 14.90 -9.81 -13.63
C ASP A 164 15.55 -10.77 -12.61
N THR A 165 16.02 -10.24 -11.49
CA THR A 165 16.56 -11.06 -10.39
C THR A 165 15.46 -11.93 -9.78
N LEU A 166 14.26 -11.41 -9.60
CA LEU A 166 13.11 -12.17 -9.11
C LEU A 166 12.74 -13.29 -10.08
N LEU A 167 12.67 -13.01 -11.37
CA LEU A 167 12.37 -14.00 -12.41
C LEU A 167 13.41 -15.12 -12.44
N LEU A 168 14.70 -14.78 -12.36
CA LEU A 168 15.79 -15.78 -12.27
C LEU A 168 15.66 -16.68 -11.03
N LEU A 169 15.29 -16.11 -9.88
CA LEU A 169 15.08 -16.90 -8.65
C LEU A 169 13.89 -17.85 -8.76
N LEU A 170 12.89 -17.51 -9.57
CA LEU A 170 11.70 -18.35 -9.81
C LEU A 170 11.90 -19.33 -10.97
N GLY A 171 13.06 -19.32 -11.64
CA GLY A 171 13.35 -20.19 -12.79
C GLY A 171 12.58 -19.81 -14.06
N MET A 172 12.22 -18.54 -14.20
CA MET A 172 11.44 -17.96 -15.31
C MET A 172 12.33 -17.10 -16.22
#